data_49420a0675855bc8631720a186b12081
#
_entry.id   49420a0675855bc8631720a186b12081
#
_cell.length_a   1.000
_cell.length_b   1.000
_cell.length_c   1.000
_cell.angle_alpha   90.00
_cell.angle_beta   90.00
_cell.angle_gamma   90.00
#
_symmetry.space_group_name_H-M   'P 1'
#
loop_
_entity.id
_entity.type
_entity.pdbx_description
1 polymer ?
#
loop_
_entity_poly.entity_id
_entity_poly.type
_entity_poly.pdbx_seq_one_letter_code
_entity_poly.pdbx_strand_id
1 'polypeptide(L)'
;MTIVRVTSQETEAVEVSWFSALCSDDYAHLGVPDSSLKSSWEHCSKIVKTAEQQGFRNILCPSSYQVGQDTLSFVAGCAPITSKINLLAAVRCGEMQPIMLARTLATLDHMLEGRLTVNIISSDFPGQIEDSAYRYQRSREVVQILKQAWTQDVINFKGEIYQFENVTADPAKPYQQNGGPLLYFGGYSPSALALCAEFCDVYLMWPETKEILAQRMKSVSVLAEKHNRTLDYGLRVHVIVRETEQEAREYAEELVSKLDDGKGSSIRDRALDSTSLGVAHQAKNRDIADGFGYIEPHLWTGVGRARSGCGAALVGSTDQILSELESYQKMGIRAFILSGYPHMDECVHFGSKIMGQLETCSLPHTYGRVPDTSPFTPLAAGERT
;
A
#
# COMPACT_ATOMS: atom_id res chain seq x y z
N MET A 1 3.99 -20.66 -13.57
CA MET A 1 4.12 -21.56 -12.39
C MET A 1 4.37 -20.69 -11.18
N THR A 2 3.53 -20.77 -10.14
CA THR A 2 3.70 -19.96 -8.92
C THR A 2 5.01 -20.31 -8.24
N ILE A 3 5.82 -19.30 -7.92
CA ILE A 3 7.14 -19.49 -7.28
C ILE A 3 7.01 -19.81 -5.79
N VAL A 4 5.99 -19.23 -5.14
CA VAL A 4 5.70 -19.39 -3.72
C VAL A 4 4.22 -19.72 -3.52
N ARG A 5 3.92 -20.42 -2.41
CA ARG A 5 2.54 -20.64 -1.98
C ARG A 5 1.97 -19.33 -1.45
N VAL A 6 0.77 -18.96 -1.90
CA VAL A 6 0.05 -17.74 -1.49
C VAL A 6 -1.24 -18.11 -0.74
N THR A 7 -1.75 -17.19 0.07
CA THR A 7 -3.00 -17.41 0.83
C THR A 7 -4.20 -17.51 -0.11
N SER A 8 -4.28 -16.62 -1.09
CA SER A 8 -5.36 -16.56 -2.08
C SER A 8 -5.15 -17.51 -3.28
N GLN A 9 -4.56 -18.69 -3.05
CA GLN A 9 -4.19 -19.64 -4.11
C GLN A 9 -5.37 -20.23 -4.90
N GLU A 10 -6.59 -20.17 -4.36
CA GLU A 10 -7.80 -20.71 -4.99
C GLU A 10 -8.39 -19.81 -6.07
N THR A 11 -7.87 -18.59 -6.22
CA THR A 11 -8.27 -17.64 -7.26
C THR A 11 -7.09 -17.18 -8.09
N GLU A 12 -7.32 -16.98 -9.37
CA GLU A 12 -6.37 -16.28 -10.26
C GLU A 12 -6.62 -14.77 -10.26
N ALA A 13 -7.73 -14.30 -9.69
CA ALA A 13 -8.02 -12.87 -9.58
C ALA A 13 -6.99 -12.13 -8.72
N VAL A 14 -6.75 -10.87 -9.05
CA VAL A 14 -5.80 -10.00 -8.35
C VAL A 14 -6.50 -8.77 -7.79
N GLU A 15 -6.03 -8.26 -6.65
CA GLU A 15 -6.44 -6.95 -6.15
C GLU A 15 -5.65 -5.88 -6.88
N VAL A 16 -6.33 -5.06 -7.68
CA VAL A 16 -5.73 -3.92 -8.36
C VAL A 16 -6.13 -2.64 -7.64
N SER A 17 -5.13 -1.96 -7.10
CA SER A 17 -5.28 -0.75 -6.30
C SER A 17 -4.68 0.44 -7.03
N TRP A 18 -5.24 1.63 -6.78
CA TRP A 18 -4.65 2.90 -7.20
C TRP A 18 -3.96 3.62 -6.03
N PHE A 19 -3.51 4.87 -6.23
CA PHE A 19 -2.81 5.69 -5.25
C PHE A 19 -3.45 7.08 -5.16
N SER A 20 -3.70 7.59 -3.94
CA SER A 20 -4.53 8.78 -3.72
C SER A 20 -3.78 10.12 -3.58
N ALA A 21 -2.49 10.18 -3.83
CA ALA A 21 -1.68 11.41 -3.81
C ALA A 21 -1.82 12.31 -2.55
N LEU A 22 -2.10 11.74 -1.37
CA LEU A 22 -2.29 12.50 -0.13
C LEU A 22 -1.04 13.27 0.34
N CYS A 23 0.14 12.91 -0.15
CA CYS A 23 1.41 13.48 0.27
C CYS A 23 1.91 14.61 -0.65
N SER A 24 1.01 15.28 -1.39
CA SER A 24 1.34 16.35 -2.36
C SER A 24 2.38 15.93 -3.39
N ASP A 25 2.22 14.73 -3.92
CA ASP A 25 3.14 14.09 -4.85
C ASP A 25 2.52 13.84 -6.22
N ASP A 26 1.56 14.68 -6.62
CA ASP A 26 0.95 14.67 -7.95
C ASP A 26 1.57 15.75 -8.85
N TYR A 27 1.84 15.41 -10.10
CA TYR A 27 2.59 16.24 -11.04
C TYR A 27 2.11 16.04 -12.48
N ALA A 28 2.07 17.11 -13.27
CA ALA A 28 2.01 17.04 -14.72
C ALA A 28 3.41 16.75 -15.31
N HIS A 29 4.47 17.35 -14.73
CA HIS A 29 5.86 17.04 -14.97
C HIS A 29 6.54 16.78 -13.63
N LEU A 30 7.17 15.64 -13.50
CA LEU A 30 7.73 15.19 -12.23
C LEU A 30 8.71 16.21 -11.63
N GLY A 31 8.48 16.57 -10.36
CA GLY A 31 9.28 17.56 -9.65
C GLY A 31 8.96 19.03 -9.98
N VAL A 32 7.99 19.30 -10.84
CA VAL A 32 7.50 20.66 -11.13
C VAL A 32 6.17 20.87 -10.39
N PRO A 33 6.14 21.69 -9.32
CA PRO A 33 4.92 21.94 -8.56
C PRO A 33 3.80 22.52 -9.41
N ASP A 34 2.59 21.98 -9.27
CA ASP A 34 1.37 22.49 -9.87
C ASP A 34 0.32 22.68 -8.77
N SER A 35 -0.14 23.91 -8.61
CA SER A 35 -1.13 24.24 -7.56
C SER A 35 -2.50 23.59 -7.75
N SER A 36 -2.83 23.19 -8.98
CA SER A 36 -4.07 22.48 -9.30
C SER A 36 -4.02 20.99 -8.90
N LEU A 37 -2.82 20.42 -8.77
CA LEU A 37 -2.56 19.01 -8.44
C LEU A 37 -2.11 18.82 -6.98
N LYS A 38 -2.10 19.86 -6.16
CA LYS A 38 -1.72 19.76 -4.74
C LYS A 38 -2.66 18.84 -3.97
N SER A 39 -2.15 18.21 -2.91
CA SER A 39 -2.97 17.45 -1.96
C SER A 39 -4.01 18.37 -1.30
N SER A 40 -5.23 18.29 -1.80
CA SER A 40 -6.43 18.93 -1.22
C SER A 40 -7.52 17.88 -1.12
N TRP A 41 -8.49 18.09 -0.24
CA TRP A 41 -9.66 17.21 -0.16
C TRP A 41 -10.31 17.03 -1.53
N GLU A 42 -10.50 18.14 -2.25
CA GLU A 42 -11.15 18.13 -3.56
C GLU A 42 -10.37 17.29 -4.57
N HIS A 43 -9.05 17.49 -4.70
CA HIS A 43 -8.23 16.76 -5.66
C HIS A 43 -8.16 15.27 -5.31
N CYS A 44 -7.78 14.94 -4.07
CA CYS A 44 -7.58 13.55 -3.67
C CYS A 44 -8.89 12.74 -3.61
N SER A 45 -10.01 13.36 -3.20
CA SER A 45 -11.31 12.66 -3.21
C SER A 45 -11.84 12.42 -4.63
N LYS A 46 -11.50 13.28 -5.61
CA LYS A 46 -11.77 13.01 -7.03
C LYS A 46 -10.97 11.79 -7.53
N ILE A 47 -9.68 11.67 -7.16
CA ILE A 47 -8.87 10.49 -7.52
C ILE A 47 -9.52 9.21 -6.97
N VAL A 48 -9.98 9.21 -5.70
CA VAL A 48 -10.65 8.04 -5.09
C VAL A 48 -11.92 7.67 -5.87
N LYS A 49 -12.78 8.64 -6.18
CA LYS A 49 -14.00 8.40 -6.96
C LYS A 49 -13.70 7.90 -8.37
N THR A 50 -12.69 8.47 -9.01
CA THR A 50 -12.27 8.04 -10.35
C THR A 50 -11.76 6.60 -10.32
N ALA A 51 -10.95 6.23 -9.32
CA ALA A 51 -10.48 4.86 -9.17
C ALA A 51 -11.64 3.88 -8.96
N GLU A 52 -12.63 4.22 -8.13
CA GLU A 52 -13.83 3.39 -7.97
C GLU A 52 -14.62 3.24 -9.27
N GLN A 53 -14.83 4.34 -10.01
CA GLN A 53 -15.51 4.34 -11.30
C GLN A 53 -14.79 3.52 -12.37
N GLN A 54 -13.45 3.50 -12.34
CA GLN A 54 -12.62 2.71 -13.23
C GLN A 54 -12.50 1.23 -12.81
N GLY A 55 -13.14 0.83 -11.71
CA GLY A 55 -13.21 -0.56 -11.27
C GLY A 55 -12.03 -1.03 -10.43
N PHE A 56 -11.16 -0.15 -9.95
CA PHE A 56 -10.12 -0.51 -8.99
C PHE A 56 -10.74 -1.06 -7.71
N ARG A 57 -10.11 -2.07 -7.11
CA ARG A 57 -10.63 -2.77 -5.95
C ARG A 57 -10.18 -2.18 -4.63
N ASN A 58 -9.06 -1.46 -4.64
CA ASN A 58 -8.50 -0.80 -3.46
C ASN A 58 -7.82 0.51 -3.86
N ILE A 59 -7.52 1.38 -2.90
CA ILE A 59 -6.73 2.59 -3.12
C ILE A 59 -5.84 2.86 -1.91
N LEU A 60 -4.52 3.01 -2.14
CA LEU A 60 -3.59 3.36 -1.08
C LEU A 60 -3.74 4.85 -0.72
N CYS A 61 -4.05 5.09 0.55
CA CYS A 61 -4.04 6.39 1.21
C CYS A 61 -2.73 6.51 2.01
N PRO A 62 -1.68 7.14 1.44
CA PRO A 62 -0.37 7.23 2.08
C PRO A 62 -0.37 8.18 3.28
N SER A 63 0.62 8.03 4.15
CA SER A 63 0.84 8.90 5.30
C SER A 63 2.16 9.65 5.16
N SER A 64 2.13 10.96 5.37
CA SER A 64 3.30 11.84 5.55
C SER A 64 2.93 12.94 6.54
N TYR A 65 3.94 13.46 7.24
CA TYR A 65 3.72 14.61 8.13
C TYR A 65 4.05 15.94 7.44
N GLN A 66 5.05 15.95 6.57
CA GLN A 66 5.61 17.20 6.05
C GLN A 66 4.71 17.91 5.05
N VAL A 67 3.93 17.15 4.30
CA VAL A 67 3.01 17.67 3.28
C VAL A 67 1.79 16.77 3.19
N GLY A 68 0.66 17.36 2.83
CA GLY A 68 -0.56 16.62 2.55
C GLY A 68 -1.53 16.55 3.72
N GLN A 69 -2.38 15.57 3.71
CA GLN A 69 -3.52 15.40 4.61
C GLN A 69 -3.29 14.25 5.60
N ASP A 70 -3.95 14.33 6.75
CA ASP A 70 -4.03 13.20 7.68
C ASP A 70 -4.79 12.03 7.05
N THR A 71 -4.18 10.85 7.09
CA THR A 71 -4.67 9.66 6.39
C THR A 71 -6.00 9.17 6.96
N LEU A 72 -6.14 9.04 8.28
CA LEU A 72 -7.34 8.47 8.89
C LEU A 72 -8.53 9.43 8.76
N SER A 73 -8.31 10.74 8.90
CA SER A 73 -9.32 11.77 8.65
C SER A 73 -9.79 11.76 7.20
N PHE A 74 -8.86 11.60 6.25
CA PHE A 74 -9.20 11.48 4.83
C PHE A 74 -10.02 10.23 4.55
N VAL A 75 -9.62 9.08 5.07
CA VAL A 75 -10.35 7.81 4.92
C VAL A 75 -11.76 7.92 5.49
N ALA A 76 -11.93 8.54 6.66
CA ALA A 76 -13.25 8.81 7.24
C ALA A 76 -14.12 9.67 6.30
N GLY A 77 -13.54 10.73 5.71
CA GLY A 77 -14.23 11.56 4.73
C GLY A 77 -14.61 10.82 3.45
N CYS A 78 -13.84 9.81 3.04
CA CYS A 78 -14.14 9.00 1.86
C CYS A 78 -15.27 7.98 2.07
N ALA A 79 -15.58 7.58 3.30
CA ALA A 79 -16.61 6.59 3.58
C ALA A 79 -17.98 6.94 2.95
N PRO A 80 -18.54 8.17 3.11
CA PRO A 80 -19.84 8.49 2.54
C PRO A 80 -19.84 8.74 1.03
N ILE A 81 -18.69 8.78 0.37
CA ILE A 81 -18.57 9.10 -1.06
C ILE A 81 -18.09 7.92 -1.92
N THR A 82 -17.89 6.77 -1.29
CA THR A 82 -17.48 5.50 -1.93
C THR A 82 -18.39 4.36 -1.48
N SER A 83 -18.53 3.32 -2.30
CA SER A 83 -19.42 2.19 -2.00
C SER A 83 -18.83 0.81 -2.30
N LYS A 84 -17.75 0.74 -3.07
CA LYS A 84 -17.17 -0.53 -3.56
C LYS A 84 -15.67 -0.66 -3.34
N ILE A 85 -14.93 0.44 -3.51
CA ILE A 85 -13.47 0.46 -3.41
C ILE A 85 -13.04 0.30 -1.94
N ASN A 86 -12.07 -0.57 -1.69
CA ASN A 86 -11.41 -0.63 -0.40
C ASN A 86 -10.49 0.59 -0.21
N LEU A 87 -10.27 0.99 1.03
CA LEU A 87 -9.34 2.06 1.38
C LEU A 87 -8.18 1.48 2.18
N LEU A 88 -6.98 1.49 1.61
CA LEU A 88 -5.75 1.01 2.24
C LEU A 88 -5.11 2.18 3.02
N ALA A 89 -5.48 2.31 4.28
CA ALA A 89 -4.99 3.36 5.16
C ALA A 89 -3.55 3.08 5.63
N ALA A 90 -2.63 3.97 5.31
CA ALA A 90 -1.27 3.89 5.84
C ALA A 90 -1.22 4.41 7.28
N VAL A 91 -0.79 3.56 8.21
CA VAL A 91 -0.76 3.83 9.66
C VAL A 91 0.66 3.68 10.19
N ARG A 92 1.21 4.78 10.73
CA ARG A 92 2.50 4.74 11.40
C ARG A 92 2.33 4.31 12.86
N CYS A 93 2.97 3.19 13.21
CA CYS A 93 2.89 2.64 14.57
C CYS A 93 3.51 3.58 15.60
N GLY A 94 2.70 3.97 16.60
CA GLY A 94 3.09 4.85 17.69
C GLY A 94 2.62 6.30 17.56
N GLU A 95 2.06 6.74 16.42
CA GLU A 95 1.41 8.07 16.31
C GLU A 95 0.20 8.17 17.24
N MET A 96 -0.47 7.06 17.46
CA MET A 96 -1.63 6.95 18.34
C MET A 96 -1.39 5.81 19.34
N GLN A 97 -1.89 5.96 20.56
CA GLN A 97 -1.86 4.89 21.56
C GLN A 97 -2.61 3.66 21.01
N PRO A 98 -2.04 2.43 21.11
CA PRO A 98 -2.51 1.27 20.35
C PRO A 98 -3.99 0.90 20.53
N ILE A 99 -4.54 0.97 21.73
CA ILE A 99 -5.97 0.68 21.97
C ILE A 99 -6.88 1.76 21.35
N MET A 100 -6.43 3.02 21.34
CA MET A 100 -7.17 4.09 20.67
C MET A 100 -7.10 3.94 19.15
N LEU A 101 -5.95 3.51 18.61
CA LEU A 101 -5.81 3.17 17.22
C LEU A 101 -6.73 2.01 16.81
N ALA A 102 -6.78 0.95 17.62
CA ALA A 102 -7.66 -0.19 17.38
C ALA A 102 -9.14 0.23 17.29
N ARG A 103 -9.58 1.10 18.21
CA ARG A 103 -10.92 1.68 18.22
C ARG A 103 -11.18 2.56 16.99
N THR A 104 -10.22 3.40 16.59
CA THR A 104 -10.35 4.26 15.41
C THR A 104 -10.48 3.43 14.15
N LEU A 105 -9.62 2.42 13.96
CA LEU A 105 -9.66 1.53 12.81
C LEU A 105 -10.96 0.71 12.76
N ALA A 106 -11.45 0.23 13.91
CA ALA A 106 -12.74 -0.45 13.98
C ALA A 106 -13.90 0.47 13.57
N THR A 107 -13.91 1.71 14.04
CA THR A 107 -14.92 2.71 13.65
C THR A 107 -14.88 2.98 12.14
N LEU A 108 -13.69 3.17 11.57
CA LEU A 108 -13.53 3.35 10.13
C LEU A 108 -13.99 2.12 9.33
N ASP A 109 -13.71 0.93 9.82
CA ASP A 109 -14.14 -0.30 9.17
C ASP A 109 -15.67 -0.45 9.16
N HIS A 110 -16.36 -0.01 10.23
CA HIS A 110 -17.83 0.08 10.24
C HIS A 110 -18.36 1.16 9.29
N MET A 111 -17.74 2.34 9.25
CA MET A 111 -18.13 3.40 8.30
C MET A 111 -17.95 2.96 6.84
N LEU A 112 -16.99 2.08 6.59
CA LEU A 112 -16.65 1.54 5.28
C LEU A 112 -17.33 0.18 4.99
N GLU A 113 -18.12 -0.36 5.93
CA GLU A 113 -18.80 -1.65 5.76
C GLU A 113 -17.84 -2.78 5.35
N GLY A 114 -16.70 -2.89 6.06
CA GLY A 114 -15.69 -3.93 5.82
C GLY A 114 -14.72 -3.64 4.67
N ARG A 115 -14.67 -2.42 4.15
CA ARG A 115 -13.76 -2.01 3.07
C ARG A 115 -12.47 -1.36 3.55
N LEU A 116 -12.15 -1.40 4.84
CA LEU A 116 -10.87 -0.93 5.38
C LEU A 116 -9.79 -2.01 5.19
N THR A 117 -8.64 -1.60 4.68
CA THR A 117 -7.38 -2.34 4.77
C THR A 117 -6.31 -1.45 5.38
N VAL A 118 -5.29 -2.00 6.01
CA VAL A 118 -4.33 -1.23 6.80
C VAL A 118 -2.91 -1.50 6.33
N ASN A 119 -2.19 -0.46 5.91
CA ASN A 119 -0.76 -0.54 5.59
C ASN A 119 0.06 -0.06 6.80
N ILE A 120 0.74 -0.98 7.44
CA ILE A 120 1.57 -0.70 8.62
C ILE A 120 2.88 -0.01 8.21
N ILE A 121 3.22 1.08 8.85
CA ILE A 121 4.46 1.85 8.66
C ILE A 121 5.30 1.82 9.95
N SER A 122 6.58 1.47 9.80
CA SER A 122 7.59 1.44 10.86
C SER A 122 8.71 2.44 10.54
N SER A 123 8.39 3.70 10.28
CA SER A 123 9.37 4.77 10.02
C SER A 123 9.53 5.71 11.21
N ASP A 124 10.46 6.64 11.11
CA ASP A 124 10.69 7.69 12.10
C ASP A 124 9.49 8.64 12.24
N PHE A 125 9.40 9.30 13.38
CA PHE A 125 8.52 10.44 13.55
C PHE A 125 9.20 11.74 13.08
N PRO A 126 8.40 12.75 12.72
CA PRO A 126 8.95 14.05 12.36
C PRO A 126 9.81 14.63 13.47
N GLY A 127 11.05 14.99 13.14
CA GLY A 127 12.00 15.56 14.12
C GLY A 127 12.60 14.56 15.13
N GLN A 128 12.32 13.27 15.00
CA GLN A 128 12.86 12.23 15.87
C GLN A 128 13.48 11.13 15.01
N ILE A 129 14.73 10.80 15.28
CA ILE A 129 15.42 9.65 14.69
C ILE A 129 15.49 8.58 15.78
N GLU A 130 14.85 7.47 15.54
CA GLU A 130 14.79 6.35 16.46
C GLU A 130 15.61 5.16 15.95
N ASP A 131 16.12 4.36 16.88
CA ASP A 131 16.77 3.11 16.52
C ASP A 131 15.80 2.16 15.78
N SER A 132 16.29 1.52 14.74
CA SER A 132 15.50 0.62 13.90
C SER A 132 14.90 -0.54 14.68
N ALA A 133 15.65 -1.12 15.65
CA ALA A 133 15.16 -2.22 16.46
C ALA A 133 13.99 -1.77 17.34
N TYR A 134 14.09 -0.58 17.95
CA TYR A 134 13.02 -0.01 18.74
C TYR A 134 11.75 0.25 17.91
N ARG A 135 11.88 0.83 16.70
CA ARG A 135 10.75 1.07 15.80
C ARG A 135 10.01 -0.23 15.42
N TYR A 136 10.76 -1.28 15.10
CA TYR A 136 10.15 -2.58 14.76
C TYR A 136 9.56 -3.27 15.99
N GLN A 137 10.17 -3.14 17.18
CA GLN A 137 9.58 -3.64 18.42
C GLN A 137 8.25 -2.93 18.71
N ARG A 138 8.23 -1.59 18.58
CA ARG A 138 6.99 -0.82 18.72
C ARG A 138 5.91 -1.27 17.73
N SER A 139 6.27 -1.44 16.47
CA SER A 139 5.31 -1.88 15.45
C SER A 139 4.80 -3.29 15.73
N ARG A 140 5.65 -4.18 16.21
CA ARG A 140 5.26 -5.53 16.62
C ARG A 140 4.24 -5.49 17.75
N GLU A 141 4.48 -4.73 18.79
CA GLU A 141 3.55 -4.61 19.92
C GLU A 141 2.23 -3.97 19.52
N VAL A 142 2.28 -2.90 18.72
CA VAL A 142 1.07 -2.27 18.17
C VAL A 142 0.22 -3.28 17.39
N VAL A 143 0.82 -4.02 16.47
CA VAL A 143 0.08 -5.02 15.67
C VAL A 143 -0.48 -6.15 16.52
N GLN A 144 0.24 -6.62 17.53
CA GLN A 144 -0.26 -7.61 18.48
C GLN A 144 -1.47 -7.10 19.26
N ILE A 145 -1.42 -5.84 19.72
CA ILE A 145 -2.51 -5.20 20.44
C ILE A 145 -3.73 -5.02 19.52
N LEU A 146 -3.53 -4.58 18.29
CA LEU A 146 -4.63 -4.48 17.30
C LEU A 146 -5.32 -5.84 17.11
N LYS A 147 -4.54 -6.91 16.92
CA LYS A 147 -5.11 -8.26 16.73
C LYS A 147 -5.86 -8.74 17.99
N GLN A 148 -5.33 -8.49 19.19
CA GLN A 148 -6.07 -8.81 20.43
C GLN A 148 -7.36 -8.01 20.51
N ALA A 149 -7.33 -6.70 20.28
CA ALA A 149 -8.50 -5.84 20.33
C ALA A 149 -9.61 -6.29 19.35
N TRP A 150 -9.21 -6.74 18.16
CA TRP A 150 -10.16 -7.17 17.12
C TRP A 150 -10.76 -8.55 17.36
N THR A 151 -10.06 -9.46 18.07
CA THR A 151 -10.41 -10.87 18.14
C THR A 151 -10.74 -11.38 19.56
N GLN A 152 -10.37 -10.65 20.60
CA GLN A 152 -10.57 -11.06 22.01
C GLN A 152 -11.51 -10.07 22.72
N ASP A 153 -12.19 -10.50 23.77
CA ASP A 153 -13.11 -9.65 24.53
C ASP A 153 -12.38 -8.71 25.50
N VAL A 154 -11.17 -9.11 25.93
CA VAL A 154 -10.33 -8.38 26.86
C VAL A 154 -8.91 -8.33 26.36
N ILE A 155 -8.32 -7.14 26.40
CA ILE A 155 -6.92 -6.91 26.06
C ILE A 155 -6.09 -7.04 27.34
N ASN A 156 -5.22 -8.04 27.36
CA ASN A 156 -4.15 -8.21 28.35
C ASN A 156 -2.83 -8.30 27.58
N PHE A 157 -2.02 -7.26 27.70
CA PHE A 157 -0.77 -7.18 26.96
C PHE A 157 0.37 -6.71 27.85
N LYS A 158 1.49 -7.41 27.82
CA LYS A 158 2.71 -7.03 28.54
C LYS A 158 3.88 -7.11 27.56
N GLY A 159 4.22 -5.98 26.97
CA GLY A 159 5.37 -5.79 26.08
C GLY A 159 6.51 -5.05 26.77
N GLU A 160 7.49 -4.67 25.98
CA GLU A 160 8.61 -3.82 26.40
C GLU A 160 8.23 -2.34 26.39
N ILE A 161 7.29 -1.94 25.52
CA ILE A 161 6.87 -0.55 25.28
C ILE A 161 5.48 -0.29 25.82
N TYR A 162 4.53 -1.22 25.61
CA TYR A 162 3.14 -1.07 26.04
C TYR A 162 2.76 -2.13 27.06
N GLN A 163 1.90 -1.73 27.99
CA GLN A 163 1.30 -2.64 28.96
C GLN A 163 -0.15 -2.28 29.19
N PHE A 164 -1.05 -3.27 29.09
CA PHE A 164 -2.48 -3.15 29.33
C PHE A 164 -2.95 -4.33 30.16
N GLU A 165 -3.85 -4.08 31.09
CA GLU A 165 -4.45 -5.09 31.96
C GLU A 165 -5.96 -4.89 32.04
N ASN A 166 -6.71 -5.94 31.74
CA ASN A 166 -8.18 -5.99 31.81
C ASN A 166 -8.90 -4.85 31.06
N VAL A 167 -8.40 -4.47 29.87
CA VAL A 167 -9.06 -3.47 29.03
C VAL A 167 -10.09 -4.13 28.14
N THR A 168 -11.36 -3.71 28.21
CA THR A 168 -12.39 -4.23 27.32
C THR A 168 -12.05 -3.91 25.84
N ALA A 169 -12.25 -4.89 24.98
CA ALA A 169 -12.03 -4.74 23.54
C ALA A 169 -13.32 -4.40 22.77
N ASP A 170 -14.48 -4.34 23.43
CA ASP A 170 -15.77 -4.07 22.77
C ASP A 170 -15.78 -2.85 21.87
N PRO A 171 -15.23 -1.65 22.27
CA PRO A 171 -15.22 -0.49 21.40
C PRO A 171 -14.29 -0.60 20.21
N ALA A 172 -13.50 -1.67 20.11
CA ALA A 172 -12.52 -1.89 19.04
C ALA A 172 -12.89 -3.06 18.12
N LYS A 173 -14.10 -3.61 18.22
CA LYS A 173 -14.56 -4.71 17.34
C LYS A 173 -14.86 -4.18 15.93
N PRO A 174 -14.11 -4.60 14.90
CA PRO A 174 -14.30 -4.12 13.54
C PRO A 174 -15.52 -4.76 12.86
N TYR A 175 -15.89 -4.22 11.70
CA TYR A 175 -16.90 -4.82 10.83
C TYR A 175 -16.39 -6.16 10.26
N GLN A 176 -15.13 -6.19 9.82
CA GLN A 176 -14.47 -7.41 9.33
C GLN A 176 -14.26 -8.42 10.46
N GLN A 177 -14.56 -9.68 10.18
CA GLN A 177 -14.45 -10.82 11.09
C GLN A 177 -13.16 -11.62 10.83
N ASN A 178 -12.98 -12.75 11.50
CA ASN A 178 -11.89 -13.70 11.26
C ASN A 178 -10.48 -13.09 11.31
N GLY A 179 -10.26 -12.10 12.19
CA GLY A 179 -8.97 -11.44 12.40
C GLY A 179 -8.93 -9.95 12.10
N GLY A 180 -10.07 -9.35 11.72
CA GLY A 180 -10.21 -7.92 11.44
C GLY A 180 -9.65 -7.49 10.09
N PRO A 181 -9.47 -6.18 9.85
CA PRO A 181 -8.93 -5.64 8.62
C PRO A 181 -7.61 -6.27 8.21
N LEU A 182 -7.41 -6.51 6.90
CA LEU A 182 -6.16 -7.07 6.40
C LEU A 182 -5.00 -6.10 6.62
N LEU A 183 -3.87 -6.66 7.06
CA LEU A 183 -2.64 -5.93 7.30
C LEU A 183 -1.68 -6.11 6.13
N TYR A 184 -1.35 -4.99 5.47
CA TYR A 184 -0.31 -4.88 4.47
C TYR A 184 0.95 -4.33 5.13
N PHE A 185 2.10 -4.78 4.70
CA PHE A 185 3.38 -4.31 5.24
C PHE A 185 4.49 -4.39 4.21
N GLY A 186 5.27 -3.32 4.08
CA GLY A 186 6.45 -3.26 3.26
C GLY A 186 7.71 -3.02 4.10
N GLY A 187 8.82 -3.63 3.71
CA GLY A 187 10.11 -3.42 4.37
C GLY A 187 11.11 -4.49 3.99
N TYR A 188 12.42 -4.16 4.09
CA TYR A 188 13.50 -4.99 3.56
C TYR A 188 14.48 -5.48 4.63
N SER A 189 14.43 -4.91 5.83
CA SER A 189 15.29 -5.34 6.93
C SER A 189 14.85 -6.70 7.50
N PRO A 190 15.75 -7.48 8.11
CA PRO A 190 15.38 -8.74 8.75
C PRO A 190 14.24 -8.60 9.77
N SER A 191 14.22 -7.50 10.54
CA SER A 191 13.15 -7.21 11.51
C SER A 191 11.81 -6.93 10.82
N ALA A 192 11.84 -6.24 9.66
CA ALA A 192 10.65 -5.99 8.84
C ALA A 192 10.06 -7.30 8.31
N LEU A 193 10.92 -8.16 7.74
CA LEU A 193 10.50 -9.45 7.20
C LEU A 193 9.93 -10.37 8.29
N ALA A 194 10.55 -10.38 9.47
CA ALA A 194 10.07 -11.17 10.61
C ALA A 194 8.69 -10.69 11.09
N LEU A 195 8.50 -9.37 11.23
CA LEU A 195 7.21 -8.79 11.63
C LEU A 195 6.12 -9.12 10.60
N CYS A 196 6.42 -8.94 9.31
CA CYS A 196 5.47 -9.24 8.25
C CYS A 196 5.07 -10.72 8.24
N ALA A 197 6.05 -11.62 8.28
CA ALA A 197 5.86 -13.06 8.25
C ALA A 197 4.99 -13.57 9.41
N GLU A 198 5.12 -12.97 10.59
CA GLU A 198 4.39 -13.37 11.78
C GLU A 198 2.97 -12.80 11.85
N PHE A 199 2.74 -11.55 11.40
CA PHE A 199 1.50 -10.85 11.69
C PHE A 199 0.72 -10.32 10.49
N CYS A 200 1.38 -10.00 9.37
CA CYS A 200 0.71 -9.35 8.26
C CYS A 200 0.11 -10.36 7.26
N ASP A 201 -0.81 -9.90 6.43
CA ASP A 201 -1.53 -10.72 5.47
C ASP A 201 -0.96 -10.56 4.06
N VAL A 202 -0.49 -9.35 3.71
CA VAL A 202 0.11 -9.03 2.41
C VAL A 202 1.48 -8.40 2.58
N TYR A 203 2.51 -9.00 1.98
CA TYR A 203 3.85 -8.41 1.92
C TYR A 203 4.01 -7.55 0.67
N LEU A 204 4.15 -6.24 0.87
CA LEU A 204 4.32 -5.26 -0.20
C LEU A 204 5.79 -5.07 -0.57
N MET A 205 6.07 -5.04 -1.86
CA MET A 205 7.40 -4.79 -2.42
C MET A 205 7.37 -3.59 -3.35
N TRP A 206 8.48 -2.85 -3.39
CA TRP A 206 8.75 -1.88 -4.44
C TRP A 206 9.36 -2.58 -5.65
N PRO A 207 9.32 -1.95 -6.85
CA PRO A 207 9.74 -2.58 -8.08
C PRO A 207 11.25 -2.83 -8.10
N GLU A 208 11.60 -4.06 -8.39
CA GLU A 208 12.93 -4.54 -8.66
C GLU A 208 12.83 -5.54 -9.83
N THR A 209 13.96 -6.09 -10.30
CA THR A 209 13.89 -7.15 -11.31
C THR A 209 13.07 -8.34 -10.79
N LYS A 210 12.41 -9.04 -11.68
CA LYS A 210 11.59 -10.22 -11.34
C LYS A 210 12.39 -11.27 -10.56
N GLU A 211 13.68 -11.42 -10.88
CA GLU A 211 14.57 -12.34 -10.15
C GLU A 211 14.71 -11.95 -8.67
N ILE A 212 14.98 -10.68 -8.38
CA ILE A 212 15.12 -10.17 -7.00
C ILE A 212 13.79 -10.29 -6.26
N LEU A 213 12.67 -9.95 -6.90
CA LEU A 213 11.34 -10.12 -6.29
C LEU A 213 11.06 -11.58 -5.94
N ALA A 214 11.37 -12.53 -6.84
CA ALA A 214 11.19 -13.95 -6.60
C ALA A 214 12.03 -14.46 -5.41
N GLN A 215 13.29 -14.04 -5.32
CA GLN A 215 14.18 -14.40 -4.21
C GLN A 215 13.64 -13.87 -2.87
N ARG A 216 13.11 -12.64 -2.87
CA ARG A 216 12.52 -11.99 -1.71
C ARG A 216 11.25 -12.68 -1.25
N MET A 217 10.33 -12.98 -2.17
CA MET A 217 9.10 -13.72 -1.89
C MET A 217 9.41 -15.08 -1.25
N LYS A 218 10.38 -15.80 -1.80
CA LYS A 218 10.84 -17.07 -1.24
C LYS A 218 11.39 -16.93 0.18
N SER A 219 12.19 -15.89 0.43
CA SER A 219 12.76 -15.65 1.77
C SER A 219 11.67 -15.37 2.81
N VAL A 220 10.65 -14.55 2.45
CA VAL A 220 9.53 -14.23 3.34
C VAL A 220 8.62 -15.45 3.55
N SER A 221 8.37 -16.25 2.49
CA SER A 221 7.59 -17.49 2.60
C SER A 221 8.19 -18.45 3.63
N VAL A 222 9.50 -18.67 3.59
CA VAL A 222 10.21 -19.53 4.57
C VAL A 222 10.08 -18.99 6.01
N LEU A 223 10.04 -17.67 6.19
CA LEU A 223 9.82 -17.09 7.51
C LEU A 223 8.37 -17.29 7.97
N ALA A 224 7.39 -17.11 7.08
CA ALA A 224 5.97 -17.27 7.38
C ALA A 224 5.62 -18.74 7.74
N GLU A 225 6.22 -19.71 7.05
CA GLU A 225 6.06 -21.13 7.34
C GLU A 225 6.47 -21.51 8.78
N LYS A 226 7.43 -20.82 9.37
CA LYS A 226 7.81 -21.01 10.80
C LYS A 226 6.69 -20.65 11.77
N HIS A 227 5.77 -19.82 11.33
CA HIS A 227 4.58 -19.40 12.07
C HIS A 227 3.30 -20.12 11.61
N ASN A 228 3.43 -21.18 10.80
CA ASN A 228 2.32 -21.90 10.16
C ASN A 228 1.41 -20.96 9.34
N ARG A 229 2.00 -19.99 8.65
CA ARG A 229 1.28 -19.00 7.85
C ARG A 229 1.71 -19.04 6.39
N THR A 230 0.78 -18.62 5.55
CA THR A 230 1.03 -18.16 4.18
C THR A 230 0.71 -16.67 4.09
N LEU A 231 1.26 -15.99 3.08
CA LEU A 231 1.02 -14.58 2.80
C LEU A 231 0.57 -14.43 1.35
N ASP A 232 -0.09 -13.33 1.05
CA ASP A 232 -0.12 -12.81 -0.31
C ASP A 232 1.03 -11.81 -0.52
N TYR A 233 1.38 -11.60 -1.77
CA TYR A 233 2.47 -10.70 -2.15
C TYR A 233 1.93 -9.58 -3.00
N GLY A 234 2.38 -8.35 -2.71
CA GLY A 234 1.96 -7.16 -3.42
C GLY A 234 3.14 -6.44 -4.07
N LEU A 235 2.88 -5.82 -5.21
CA LEU A 235 3.83 -4.98 -5.94
C LEU A 235 3.29 -3.55 -6.03
N ARG A 236 4.04 -2.59 -5.48
CA ARG A 236 3.81 -1.16 -5.66
C ARG A 236 4.67 -0.67 -6.81
N VAL A 237 4.06 -0.26 -7.93
CA VAL A 237 4.77 0.20 -9.12
C VAL A 237 3.98 1.32 -9.82
N HIS A 238 4.67 2.27 -10.47
CA HIS A 238 4.01 3.21 -11.37
C HIS A 238 3.71 2.56 -12.72
N VAL A 239 2.77 3.13 -13.47
CA VAL A 239 2.40 2.65 -14.80
C VAL A 239 2.27 3.81 -15.77
N ILE A 240 2.71 3.60 -17.02
CA ILE A 240 2.50 4.48 -18.17
C ILE A 240 2.04 3.59 -19.32
N VAL A 241 0.74 3.69 -19.66
CA VAL A 241 0.12 2.87 -20.72
C VAL A 241 -0.32 3.77 -21.86
N ARG A 242 0.13 3.49 -23.07
CA ARG A 242 -0.27 4.20 -24.30
C ARG A 242 -0.69 3.21 -25.39
N GLU A 243 -1.06 3.69 -26.56
CA GLU A 243 -1.45 2.81 -27.68
C GLU A 243 -0.25 1.99 -28.17
N THR A 244 0.92 2.62 -28.21
CA THR A 244 2.17 1.99 -28.65
C THR A 244 3.25 2.12 -27.57
N GLU A 245 4.25 1.24 -27.65
CA GLU A 245 5.44 1.32 -26.78
C GLU A 245 6.19 2.65 -26.99
N GLN A 246 6.29 3.10 -28.23
CA GLN A 246 6.96 4.34 -28.56
C GLN A 246 6.29 5.52 -27.86
N GLU A 247 4.97 5.67 -27.95
CA GLU A 247 4.23 6.74 -27.27
C GLU A 247 4.38 6.65 -25.74
N ALA A 248 4.41 5.45 -25.17
CA ALA A 248 4.61 5.27 -23.74
C ALA A 248 6.01 5.72 -23.29
N ARG A 249 7.04 5.40 -24.06
CA ARG A 249 8.41 5.83 -23.81
C ARG A 249 8.60 7.35 -23.98
N GLU A 250 8.04 7.93 -25.03
CA GLU A 250 8.04 9.38 -25.25
C GLU A 250 7.35 10.11 -24.08
N TYR A 251 6.23 9.60 -23.58
CA TYR A 251 5.57 10.16 -22.41
C TYR A 251 6.41 10.03 -21.13
N ALA A 252 7.10 8.91 -20.94
CA ALA A 252 8.01 8.72 -19.81
C ALA A 252 9.17 9.75 -19.83
N GLU A 253 9.72 10.02 -21.00
CA GLU A 253 10.75 11.05 -21.20
C GLU A 253 10.20 12.45 -20.97
N GLU A 254 9.00 12.75 -21.48
CA GLU A 254 8.33 14.03 -21.26
C GLU A 254 8.07 14.30 -19.77
N LEU A 255 7.62 13.29 -19.04
CA LEU A 255 7.33 13.37 -17.60
C LEU A 255 8.53 13.90 -16.80
N VAL A 256 9.75 13.55 -17.18
CA VAL A 256 10.98 13.97 -16.49
C VAL A 256 11.74 15.08 -17.22
N SER A 257 11.26 15.57 -18.37
CA SER A 257 11.96 16.52 -19.24
C SER A 257 12.29 17.87 -18.57
N LYS A 258 11.46 18.27 -17.59
CA LYS A 258 11.62 19.54 -16.84
C LYS A 258 12.22 19.32 -15.45
N LEU A 259 12.66 18.10 -15.15
CA LEU A 259 13.22 17.77 -13.83
C LEU A 259 14.64 18.28 -13.71
N ASP A 260 14.85 19.17 -12.76
CA ASP A 260 16.18 19.54 -12.27
C ASP A 260 16.64 18.50 -11.22
N ASP A 261 17.83 17.92 -11.41
CA ASP A 261 18.34 16.86 -10.54
C ASP A 261 18.59 17.32 -9.09
N GLY A 262 18.93 18.59 -8.88
CA GLY A 262 19.05 19.16 -7.53
C GLY A 262 17.71 19.25 -6.83
N LYS A 263 16.65 19.65 -7.53
CA LYS A 263 15.28 19.64 -7.01
C LYS A 263 14.81 18.20 -6.77
N GLY A 264 15.08 17.28 -7.69
CA GLY A 264 14.76 15.87 -7.52
C GLY A 264 15.38 15.28 -6.25
N SER A 265 16.66 15.54 -6.00
CA SER A 265 17.35 15.13 -4.78
C SER A 265 16.69 15.74 -3.54
N SER A 266 16.41 17.04 -3.55
CA SER A 266 15.72 17.72 -2.43
C SER A 266 14.33 17.13 -2.11
N ILE A 267 13.59 16.66 -3.12
CA ILE A 267 12.28 15.98 -2.91
C ILE A 267 12.48 14.61 -2.26
N ARG A 268 13.47 13.84 -2.72
CA ARG A 268 13.77 12.52 -2.12
C ARG A 268 14.22 12.64 -0.65
N ASP A 269 15.10 13.60 -0.37
CA ASP A 269 15.73 13.75 0.96
C ASP A 269 14.74 14.22 2.04
N ARG A 270 13.62 14.82 1.66
CA ARG A 270 12.56 15.25 2.59
C ARG A 270 11.69 14.09 3.11
N ALA A 271 11.72 12.93 2.49
CA ALA A 271 10.90 11.80 2.92
C ALA A 271 11.42 11.20 4.23
N LEU A 272 10.51 10.85 5.15
CA LEU A 272 10.85 10.27 6.45
C LEU A 272 11.53 8.89 6.36
N ASP A 273 11.47 8.25 5.21
CA ASP A 273 12.09 6.95 4.92
C ASP A 273 13.33 7.04 4.02
N SER A 274 13.86 8.26 3.78
CA SER A 274 14.96 8.52 2.84
C SER A 274 16.23 7.68 3.10
N THR A 275 16.46 7.26 4.33
CA THR A 275 17.60 6.41 4.74
C THR A 275 17.28 4.92 4.78
N SER A 276 16.09 4.49 4.36
CA SER A 276 15.69 3.08 4.40
C SER A 276 16.44 2.19 3.40
N LEU A 277 16.55 0.89 3.71
CA LEU A 277 17.12 -0.09 2.78
C LEU A 277 16.36 -0.12 1.44
N GLY A 278 15.04 0.07 1.47
CA GLY A 278 14.23 0.13 0.26
C GLY A 278 14.64 1.28 -0.65
N VAL A 279 14.87 2.46 -0.10
CA VAL A 279 15.35 3.63 -0.86
C VAL A 279 16.74 3.39 -1.45
N ALA A 280 17.64 2.77 -0.68
CA ALA A 280 18.97 2.38 -1.18
C ALA A 280 18.87 1.39 -2.36
N HIS A 281 17.95 0.41 -2.30
CA HIS A 281 17.71 -0.52 -3.41
C HIS A 281 17.17 0.21 -4.66
N GLN A 282 16.25 1.16 -4.50
CA GLN A 282 15.75 1.95 -5.63
C GLN A 282 16.84 2.85 -6.24
N ALA A 283 17.78 3.37 -5.44
CA ALA A 283 18.95 4.08 -5.95
C ALA A 283 19.83 3.15 -6.79
N LYS A 284 20.16 1.97 -6.27
CA LYS A 284 20.94 0.95 -7.01
C LYS A 284 20.28 0.57 -8.34
N ASN A 285 18.96 0.44 -8.38
CA ASN A 285 18.24 0.14 -9.62
C ASN A 285 18.48 1.22 -10.68
N ARG A 286 18.51 2.51 -10.30
CA ARG A 286 18.85 3.60 -11.22
C ARG A 286 20.29 3.52 -11.71
N ASP A 287 21.23 3.11 -10.84
CA ASP A 287 22.65 3.02 -11.19
C ASP A 287 22.96 1.91 -12.20
N ILE A 288 22.18 0.81 -12.16
CA ILE A 288 22.36 -0.34 -13.08
C ILE A 288 21.47 -0.28 -14.33
N ALA A 289 20.59 0.73 -14.42
CA ALA A 289 19.71 0.91 -15.58
C ALA A 289 20.50 1.16 -16.86
N ASP A 290 19.93 0.81 -17.99
CA ASP A 290 20.50 1.09 -19.31
C ASP A 290 20.53 2.61 -19.61
N GLY A 291 21.08 2.98 -20.78
CA GLY A 291 21.19 4.38 -21.20
C GLY A 291 19.85 5.14 -21.31
N PHE A 292 18.72 4.42 -21.31
CA PHE A 292 17.36 4.95 -21.34
C PHE A 292 16.63 4.87 -19.99
N GLY A 293 17.27 4.31 -18.97
CA GLY A 293 16.75 4.21 -17.62
C GLY A 293 15.93 2.94 -17.32
N TYR A 294 16.05 1.88 -18.14
CA TYR A 294 15.34 0.62 -17.96
C TYR A 294 16.24 -0.44 -17.31
N ILE A 295 15.69 -1.22 -16.36
CA ILE A 295 16.35 -2.40 -15.74
C ILE A 295 15.78 -3.72 -16.22
N GLU A 296 14.59 -3.71 -16.80
CA GLU A 296 13.95 -4.78 -17.56
C GLU A 296 13.23 -4.13 -18.76
N PRO A 297 12.81 -4.86 -19.80
CA PRO A 297 12.28 -4.27 -21.05
C PRO A 297 11.19 -3.21 -20.86
N HIS A 298 10.35 -3.36 -19.82
CA HIS A 298 9.25 -2.45 -19.52
C HIS A 298 9.35 -1.78 -18.16
N LEU A 299 10.43 -2.01 -17.38
CA LEU A 299 10.60 -1.46 -16.04
C LEU A 299 11.57 -0.27 -16.05
N TRP A 300 11.03 0.93 -16.10
CA TRP A 300 11.74 2.21 -16.19
C TRP A 300 11.94 2.86 -14.82
N THR A 301 13.14 3.30 -14.50
CA THR A 301 13.54 3.84 -13.19
C THR A 301 13.49 5.36 -13.08
N GLY A 302 13.09 6.07 -14.13
CA GLY A 302 13.13 7.54 -14.19
C GLY A 302 12.28 8.25 -13.14
N VAL A 303 11.19 7.63 -12.66
CA VAL A 303 10.38 8.16 -11.55
C VAL A 303 11.24 8.36 -10.29
N GLY A 304 12.19 7.48 -10.05
CA GLY A 304 13.09 7.52 -8.89
C GLY A 304 14.03 8.72 -8.87
N ARG A 305 14.12 9.52 -9.95
CA ARG A 305 14.87 10.78 -9.95
C ARG A 305 14.25 11.83 -9.00
N ALA A 306 12.94 11.76 -8.74
CA ALA A 306 12.22 12.69 -7.84
C ALA A 306 11.33 11.98 -6.79
N ARG A 307 11.47 10.66 -6.61
CA ARG A 307 10.71 9.90 -5.58
C ARG A 307 11.65 9.11 -4.69
N SER A 308 11.47 9.20 -3.38
CA SER A 308 12.26 8.44 -2.39
C SER A 308 11.83 6.97 -2.31
N GLY A 309 10.55 6.68 -2.47
CA GLY A 309 9.98 5.35 -2.33
C GLY A 309 9.96 4.56 -3.64
N CYS A 310 8.78 4.15 -4.10
CA CYS A 310 8.59 3.48 -5.38
C CYS A 310 9.13 4.34 -6.53
N GLY A 311 10.24 3.93 -7.12
CA GLY A 311 11.03 4.72 -8.07
C GLY A 311 10.96 4.25 -9.51
N ALA A 312 10.15 3.22 -9.84
CA ALA A 312 10.05 2.71 -11.20
C ALA A 312 8.62 2.60 -11.69
N ALA A 313 8.46 2.62 -13.01
CA ALA A 313 7.20 2.49 -13.73
C ALA A 313 7.26 1.34 -14.73
N LEU A 314 6.15 0.63 -14.90
CA LEU A 314 5.90 -0.21 -16.07
C LEU A 314 5.49 0.71 -17.22
N VAL A 315 6.22 0.65 -18.33
CA VAL A 315 6.05 1.52 -19.50
C VAL A 315 5.85 0.67 -20.74
N GLY A 316 4.73 0.86 -21.44
CA GLY A 316 4.45 0.10 -22.63
C GLY A 316 3.06 0.27 -23.22
N SER A 317 2.77 -0.50 -24.26
CA SER A 317 1.43 -0.63 -24.83
C SER A 317 0.50 -1.41 -23.88
N THR A 318 -0.80 -1.39 -24.17
CA THR A 318 -1.81 -2.16 -23.42
C THR A 318 -1.43 -3.64 -23.31
N ASP A 319 -1.07 -4.29 -24.43
CA ASP A 319 -0.74 -5.72 -24.45
C ASP A 319 0.55 -6.02 -23.66
N GLN A 320 1.56 -5.15 -23.75
CA GLN A 320 2.80 -5.29 -23.03
C GLN A 320 2.58 -5.19 -21.52
N ILE A 321 1.80 -4.20 -21.06
CA ILE A 321 1.50 -4.04 -19.63
C ILE A 321 0.66 -5.20 -19.10
N LEU A 322 -0.33 -5.68 -19.85
CA LEU A 322 -1.08 -6.90 -19.50
C LEU A 322 -0.15 -8.11 -19.32
N SER A 323 0.75 -8.33 -20.29
CA SER A 323 1.73 -9.40 -20.22
C SER A 323 2.67 -9.29 -19.02
N GLU A 324 3.09 -8.07 -18.67
CA GLU A 324 3.89 -7.82 -17.46
C GLU A 324 3.12 -8.15 -16.18
N LEU A 325 1.87 -7.69 -16.04
CA LEU A 325 1.02 -7.99 -14.89
C LEU A 325 0.75 -9.50 -14.77
N GLU A 326 0.47 -10.19 -15.87
CA GLU A 326 0.31 -11.64 -15.92
C GLU A 326 1.60 -12.37 -15.48
N SER A 327 2.76 -11.88 -15.93
CA SER A 327 4.06 -12.41 -15.52
C SER A 327 4.26 -12.32 -13.99
N TYR A 328 3.95 -11.17 -13.38
CA TYR A 328 4.01 -11.00 -11.93
C TYR A 328 2.98 -11.86 -11.19
N GLN A 329 1.76 -11.98 -11.72
CA GLN A 329 0.73 -12.86 -11.18
C GLN A 329 1.16 -14.32 -11.16
N LYS A 330 1.79 -14.81 -12.25
CA LYS A 330 2.36 -16.16 -12.32
C LYS A 330 3.48 -16.41 -11.31
N MET A 331 4.20 -15.37 -10.89
CA MET A 331 5.18 -15.45 -9.81
C MET A 331 4.54 -15.59 -8.42
N GLY A 332 3.26 -15.21 -8.26
CA GLY A 332 2.53 -15.22 -7.00
C GLY A 332 2.17 -13.83 -6.46
N ILE A 333 2.33 -12.77 -7.23
CA ILE A 333 1.79 -11.45 -6.88
C ILE A 333 0.27 -11.50 -6.95
N ARG A 334 -0.40 -11.04 -5.89
CA ARG A 334 -1.86 -11.02 -5.75
C ARG A 334 -2.43 -9.63 -5.52
N ALA A 335 -1.60 -8.65 -5.16
CA ALA A 335 -1.99 -7.26 -4.99
C ALA A 335 -1.09 -6.34 -5.81
N PHE A 336 -1.68 -5.49 -6.62
CA PHE A 336 -0.98 -4.43 -7.33
C PHE A 336 -1.41 -3.08 -6.79
N ILE A 337 -0.46 -2.24 -6.37
CA ILE A 337 -0.71 -0.85 -6.04
C ILE A 337 -0.08 -0.01 -7.14
N LEU A 338 -0.92 0.52 -8.01
CA LEU A 338 -0.50 1.25 -9.21
C LEU A 338 -0.67 2.75 -9.02
N SER A 339 0.06 3.54 -9.78
CA SER A 339 -0.13 4.97 -9.93
C SER A 339 0.53 5.49 -11.20
N GLY A 340 0.15 6.67 -11.63
CA GLY A 340 0.77 7.39 -12.73
C GLY A 340 0.72 8.89 -12.46
N TYR A 341 1.30 9.69 -13.31
CA TYR A 341 1.34 11.15 -13.18
C TYR A 341 0.77 11.81 -14.44
N PRO A 342 -0.24 12.73 -14.31
CA PRO A 342 -1.05 13.02 -13.12
C PRO A 342 -1.89 11.83 -12.68
N HIS A 343 -2.09 11.68 -11.37
CA HIS A 343 -2.72 10.47 -10.81
C HIS A 343 -4.15 10.23 -11.34
N MET A 344 -4.93 11.27 -11.54
CA MET A 344 -6.31 11.14 -12.03
C MET A 344 -6.34 10.73 -13.51
N ASP A 345 -5.55 11.40 -14.35
CA ASP A 345 -5.53 11.14 -15.79
C ASP A 345 -5.00 9.74 -16.10
N GLU A 346 -3.90 9.35 -15.45
CA GLU A 346 -3.34 8.01 -15.60
C GLU A 346 -4.24 6.92 -15.00
N CYS A 347 -5.05 7.24 -13.97
CA CYS A 347 -6.09 6.35 -13.46
C CYS A 347 -7.13 6.03 -14.54
N VAL A 348 -7.58 7.04 -15.27
CA VAL A 348 -8.53 6.88 -16.39
C VAL A 348 -7.87 6.12 -17.55
N HIS A 349 -6.63 6.46 -17.92
CA HIS A 349 -5.89 5.77 -18.98
C HIS A 349 -5.75 4.28 -18.69
N PHE A 350 -5.25 3.93 -17.52
CA PHE A 350 -5.10 2.53 -17.12
C PHE A 350 -6.48 1.84 -17.01
N GLY A 351 -7.42 2.49 -16.33
CA GLY A 351 -8.75 1.93 -16.08
C GLY A 351 -9.48 1.56 -17.36
N SER A 352 -9.52 2.48 -18.32
CA SER A 352 -10.22 2.28 -19.58
C SER A 352 -9.58 1.22 -20.50
N LYS A 353 -8.26 1.00 -20.40
CA LYS A 353 -7.51 0.10 -21.29
C LYS A 353 -7.27 -1.28 -20.69
N ILE A 354 -7.06 -1.35 -19.37
CA ILE A 354 -6.53 -2.56 -18.70
C ILE A 354 -7.56 -3.22 -17.79
N MET A 355 -8.32 -2.46 -16.98
CA MET A 355 -9.15 -3.05 -15.92
C MET A 355 -10.22 -4.02 -16.42
N GLY A 356 -10.78 -3.78 -17.61
CA GLY A 356 -11.76 -4.68 -18.24
C GLY A 356 -11.18 -6.01 -18.74
N GLN A 357 -9.86 -6.15 -18.75
CA GLN A 357 -9.15 -7.34 -19.22
C GLN A 357 -8.53 -8.15 -18.06
N LEU A 358 -8.61 -7.65 -16.83
CA LEU A 358 -8.11 -8.31 -15.63
C LEU A 358 -9.26 -8.95 -14.85
N GLU A 359 -9.05 -10.17 -14.39
CA GLU A 359 -9.90 -10.74 -13.35
C GLU A 359 -9.49 -10.15 -11.99
N THR A 360 -10.41 -9.41 -11.36
CA THR A 360 -10.09 -8.64 -10.14
C THR A 360 -10.92 -9.07 -8.96
N CYS A 361 -10.31 -9.06 -7.76
CA CYS A 361 -10.98 -9.37 -6.50
C CYS A 361 -10.73 -8.29 -5.44
N SER A 362 -11.50 -8.35 -4.35
CA SER A 362 -11.23 -7.67 -3.09
C SER A 362 -10.63 -8.70 -2.13
N LEU A 363 -9.38 -8.53 -1.73
CA LEU A 363 -8.71 -9.48 -0.83
C LEU A 363 -9.44 -9.66 0.51
N PRO A 364 -10.04 -8.64 1.17
CA PRO A 364 -10.87 -8.86 2.35
C PRO A 364 -11.99 -9.86 2.14
N HIS A 365 -12.66 -9.86 0.98
CA HIS A 365 -13.68 -10.86 0.63
C HIS A 365 -13.05 -12.23 0.36
N THR A 366 -11.97 -12.29 -0.41
CA THR A 366 -11.23 -13.54 -0.70
C THR A 366 -10.74 -14.22 0.58
N TYR A 367 -10.39 -13.44 1.59
CA TYR A 367 -9.96 -13.94 2.91
C TYR A 367 -11.15 -14.29 3.84
N GLY A 368 -12.40 -14.12 3.41
CA GLY A 368 -13.57 -14.33 4.25
C GLY A 368 -13.65 -13.40 5.46
N ARG A 369 -13.10 -12.18 5.32
CA ARG A 369 -13.12 -11.18 6.39
C ARG A 369 -14.42 -10.39 6.41
N VAL A 370 -15.01 -10.13 5.27
CA VAL A 370 -16.26 -9.37 5.15
C VAL A 370 -17.44 -10.32 5.31
N PRO A 371 -18.27 -10.18 6.36
CA PRO A 371 -19.44 -11.04 6.56
C PRO A 371 -20.57 -10.64 5.59
N ASP A 372 -21.42 -11.62 5.24
CA ASP A 372 -22.60 -11.39 4.38
C ASP A 372 -23.66 -10.50 5.05
N THR A 373 -23.65 -10.45 6.38
CA THR A 373 -24.56 -9.60 7.17
C THR A 373 -23.76 -8.76 8.14
N SER A 374 -24.27 -7.57 8.45
CA SER A 374 -23.63 -6.66 9.41
C SER A 374 -23.39 -7.39 10.76
N PRO A 375 -22.15 -7.37 11.30
CA PRO A 375 -21.83 -8.10 12.51
C PRO A 375 -22.47 -7.47 13.74
N PHE A 376 -22.75 -8.31 14.73
CA PHE A 376 -23.19 -7.84 16.04
C PHE A 376 -21.99 -7.34 16.84
N THR A 377 -21.86 -6.03 16.95
CA THR A 377 -20.81 -5.36 17.76
C THR A 377 -21.35 -4.09 18.41
N PRO A 378 -20.70 -3.52 19.44
CA PRO A 378 -21.12 -2.24 20.01
C PRO A 378 -21.10 -1.07 19.03
N LEU A 379 -20.40 -1.19 17.90
CA LEU A 379 -20.34 -0.19 16.83
C LEU A 379 -21.40 -0.41 15.74
N ALA A 380 -21.94 -1.62 15.63
CA ALA A 380 -23.03 -1.91 14.72
C ALA A 380 -24.39 -1.42 15.29
N ALA A 381 -25.42 -1.34 14.45
CA ALA A 381 -26.77 -0.91 14.85
C ALA A 381 -27.55 -1.97 15.68
N GLY A 382 -26.87 -2.73 16.54
CA GLY A 382 -27.47 -3.69 17.44
C GLY A 382 -27.90 -3.07 18.78
N GLU A 383 -28.74 -3.78 19.54
CA GLU A 383 -29.15 -3.36 20.87
C GLU A 383 -27.91 -3.26 21.79
N ARG A 384 -27.75 -2.08 22.42
CA ARG A 384 -26.82 -1.92 23.53
C ARG A 384 -27.43 -2.58 24.76
N THR A 385 -26.81 -3.62 25.25
CA THR A 385 -27.14 -4.17 26.57
C THR A 385 -26.65 -3.25 27.66
#